data_bc2b71d965724196e0230ddfe778d7e9
#
_entry.id   bc2b71d965724196e0230ddfe778d7e9
#
_cell.length_a   1.000
_cell.length_b   1.000
_cell.length_c   1.000
_cell.angle_alpha   90.00
_cell.angle_beta   90.00
_cell.angle_gamma   90.00
#
_symmetry.space_group_name_H-M   'P 1'
#
loop_
_entity.id
_entity.type
_entity.pdbx_description
1 polymer ?
#
loop_
_entity_poly.entity_id
_entity_poly.type
_entity_poly.pdbx_seq_one_letter_code
_entity_poly.pdbx_strand_id
1 'polypeptide(L)'
;TQTNLENENKDAAVNVNSINEELANIILDLDESSASSLYEYLQLQTVPDDFPIAKKANLFFMLNPDNFVVNVLGPDVMTYSKVEIDPKISEIVPDLSDIYQRWLSPIQNHHAAFSTMEGIAEFVVQNVLKDDDDFQNYLTTFMGTDFSSYKVRKNMGRDLTEKVFNKFGKTGFRFLIDSPPGTRELKDPDLYLKRDLSTGSKDIQ
;
A
#
# COMPACT_ATOMS: atom_id res chain seq x y z
N THR A 1 4.16 -15.47 18.79
CA THR A 1 4.51 -14.99 17.41
C THR A 1 3.28 -14.56 16.65
N GLN A 2 2.22 -15.37 16.59
CA GLN A 2 0.93 -15.00 15.97
C GLN A 2 0.29 -13.80 16.70
N THR A 3 0.39 -13.75 18.00
CA THR A 3 -0.10 -12.66 18.84
C THR A 3 0.63 -11.32 18.58
N ASN A 4 1.91 -11.34 18.24
CA ASN A 4 2.67 -10.11 17.94
C ASN A 4 2.28 -9.55 16.57
N LEU A 5 2.12 -10.40 15.54
CA LEU A 5 1.63 -9.99 14.22
C LEU A 5 0.19 -9.46 14.26
N GLU A 6 -0.67 -10.10 15.06
CA GLU A 6 -2.04 -9.63 15.27
C GLU A 6 -2.06 -8.29 16.02
N ASN A 7 -1.16 -8.07 16.97
CA ASN A 7 -1.03 -6.81 17.67
C ASN A 7 -0.42 -5.71 16.79
N GLU A 8 0.64 -5.98 16.06
CA GLU A 8 1.24 -5.02 15.11
C GLU A 8 0.25 -4.63 14.01
N ASN A 9 -0.54 -5.57 13.49
CA ASN A 9 -1.59 -5.26 12.52
C ASN A 9 -2.77 -4.49 13.14
N LYS A 10 -3.13 -4.77 14.40
CA LYS A 10 -4.14 -3.99 15.12
C LYS A 10 -3.62 -2.58 15.42
N ASP A 11 -2.39 -2.43 15.85
CA ASP A 11 -1.79 -1.14 16.10
C ASP A 11 -1.65 -0.31 14.82
N ALA A 12 -1.31 -0.93 13.69
CA ALA A 12 -1.27 -0.27 12.40
C ALA A 12 -2.68 0.16 11.95
N ALA A 13 -3.70 -0.69 12.10
CA ALA A 13 -5.08 -0.35 11.76
C ALA A 13 -5.65 0.74 12.67
N VAL A 14 -5.34 0.71 13.96
CA VAL A 14 -5.72 1.76 14.92
C VAL A 14 -5.06 3.09 14.54
N ASN A 15 -3.79 3.08 14.16
CA ASN A 15 -3.07 4.27 13.73
C ASN A 15 -3.67 4.88 12.45
N VAL A 16 -4.03 4.07 11.45
CA VAL A 16 -4.67 4.56 10.22
C VAL A 16 -6.05 5.16 10.53
N ASN A 17 -6.86 4.51 11.36
CA ASN A 17 -8.17 5.05 11.74
C ASN A 17 -8.03 6.37 12.50
N SER A 18 -7.08 6.48 13.44
CA SER A 18 -6.81 7.72 14.17
C SER A 18 -6.37 8.86 13.24
N ILE A 19 -5.53 8.57 12.26
CA ILE A 19 -5.10 9.55 11.25
C ILE A 19 -6.29 10.01 10.38
N ASN A 20 -7.16 9.09 9.98
CA ASN A 20 -8.36 9.42 9.20
C ASN A 20 -9.36 10.26 10.01
N GLU A 21 -9.55 9.97 11.30
CA GLU A 21 -10.38 10.77 12.21
C GLU A 21 -9.82 12.19 12.39
N GLU A 22 -8.51 12.32 12.53
CA GLU A 22 -7.83 13.61 12.63
C GLU A 22 -8.02 14.43 11.35
N LEU A 23 -7.80 13.84 10.18
CA LEU A 23 -8.06 14.50 8.90
C LEU A 23 -9.52 14.91 8.75
N ALA A 24 -10.46 14.05 9.14
CA ALA A 24 -11.88 14.37 9.08
C ALA A 24 -12.22 15.61 9.95
N ASN A 25 -11.67 15.69 11.16
CA ASN A 25 -11.85 16.83 12.05
C ASN A 25 -11.26 18.12 11.45
N ILE A 26 -10.05 18.07 10.90
CA ILE A 26 -9.43 19.22 10.22
C ILE A 26 -10.31 19.73 9.07
N ILE A 27 -10.83 18.84 8.24
CA ILE A 27 -11.69 19.22 7.11
C ILE A 27 -13.04 19.75 7.59
N LEU A 28 -13.60 19.19 8.67
CA LEU A 28 -14.85 19.68 9.26
C LEU A 28 -14.70 21.08 9.86
N ASP A 29 -13.54 21.39 10.42
CA ASP A 29 -13.24 22.69 11.06
C ASP A 29 -12.85 23.77 10.05
N LEU A 30 -12.61 23.44 8.76
CA LEU A 30 -12.36 24.46 7.73
C LEU A 30 -13.53 25.44 7.65
N ASP A 31 -13.20 26.73 7.58
CA ASP A 31 -14.18 27.75 7.23
C ASP A 31 -14.66 27.62 5.77
N GLU A 32 -15.78 28.22 5.45
CA GLU A 32 -16.40 28.09 4.12
C GLU A 32 -15.52 28.67 3.00
N SER A 33 -14.76 29.74 3.30
CA SER A 33 -13.84 30.34 2.33
C SER A 33 -12.68 29.38 1.99
N SER A 34 -12.07 28.80 3.01
CA SER A 34 -10.99 27.83 2.88
C SER A 34 -11.45 26.56 2.15
N ALA A 35 -12.63 26.06 2.52
CA ALA A 35 -13.21 24.88 1.84
C ALA A 35 -13.50 25.18 0.36
N SER A 36 -14.04 26.35 0.04
CA SER A 36 -14.33 26.75 -1.35
C SER A 36 -13.05 26.95 -2.16
N SER A 37 -12.00 27.53 -1.57
CA SER A 37 -10.70 27.71 -2.22
C SER A 37 -10.04 26.38 -2.55
N LEU A 38 -10.11 25.39 -1.65
CA LEU A 38 -9.63 24.04 -1.92
C LEU A 38 -10.44 23.36 -3.01
N TYR A 39 -11.76 23.51 -2.99
CA TYR A 39 -12.65 22.96 -3.98
C TYR A 39 -12.33 23.44 -5.39
N GLU A 40 -12.13 24.76 -5.52
CA GLU A 40 -11.73 25.40 -6.79
C GLU A 40 -10.33 24.91 -7.23
N TYR A 41 -9.38 24.89 -6.30
CA TYR A 41 -8.02 24.48 -6.61
C TYR A 41 -7.93 23.01 -7.07
N LEU A 42 -8.68 22.14 -6.42
CA LEU A 42 -8.73 20.71 -6.79
C LEU A 42 -9.66 20.43 -7.99
N GLN A 43 -10.29 21.47 -8.57
CA GLN A 43 -11.21 21.38 -9.70
C GLN A 43 -12.34 20.36 -9.49
N LEU A 44 -12.85 20.28 -8.25
CA LEU A 44 -13.92 19.37 -7.92
C LEU A 44 -15.25 19.86 -8.50
N GLN A 45 -16.15 18.93 -8.81
CA GLN A 45 -17.49 19.29 -9.28
C GLN A 45 -18.22 20.09 -8.21
N THR A 46 -18.80 21.22 -8.60
CA THR A 46 -19.56 22.07 -7.69
C THR A 46 -20.73 21.32 -7.09
N VAL A 47 -20.78 21.33 -5.77
CA VAL A 47 -21.94 20.87 -5.00
C VAL A 47 -22.82 22.07 -4.77
N PRO A 48 -24.17 21.96 -4.85
CA PRO A 48 -25.07 23.06 -4.52
C PRO A 48 -24.76 23.65 -3.12
N ASP A 49 -24.84 24.95 -2.99
CA ASP A 49 -24.52 25.68 -1.75
C ASP A 49 -25.38 25.25 -0.53
N ASP A 50 -26.52 24.61 -0.82
CA ASP A 50 -27.44 24.08 0.19
C ASP A 50 -26.86 22.82 0.92
N PHE A 51 -25.71 22.31 0.47
CA PHE A 51 -25.10 21.11 1.04
C PHE A 51 -23.61 21.32 1.45
N PRO A 52 -23.30 22.20 2.39
CA PRO A 52 -21.91 22.49 2.79
C PRO A 52 -21.21 21.25 3.36
N ILE A 53 -21.95 20.35 4.00
CA ILE A 53 -21.40 19.08 4.51
C ILE A 53 -20.97 18.14 3.39
N ALA A 54 -21.65 18.16 2.25
CA ALA A 54 -21.26 17.35 1.08
C ALA A 54 -19.96 17.87 0.45
N LYS A 55 -19.74 19.19 0.46
CA LYS A 55 -18.47 19.80 0.04
C LYS A 55 -17.31 19.31 0.91
N LYS A 56 -17.45 19.35 2.22
CA LYS A 56 -16.43 18.86 3.18
C LYS A 56 -16.21 17.35 3.07
N ALA A 57 -17.26 16.57 2.87
CA ALA A 57 -17.15 15.14 2.65
C ALA A 57 -16.36 14.80 1.37
N ASN A 58 -16.59 15.55 0.29
CA ASN A 58 -15.81 15.39 -0.95
C ASN A 58 -14.35 15.80 -0.77
N LEU A 59 -14.07 16.88 -0.03
CA LEU A 59 -12.71 17.29 0.31
C LEU A 59 -12.00 16.20 1.14
N PHE A 60 -12.68 15.67 2.16
CA PHE A 60 -12.14 14.54 2.92
C PHE A 60 -11.82 13.35 2.04
N PHE A 61 -12.73 12.97 1.14
CA PHE A 61 -12.51 11.86 0.22
C PHE A 61 -11.29 12.10 -0.69
N MET A 62 -11.13 13.30 -1.22
CA MET A 62 -10.02 13.66 -2.11
C MET A 62 -8.68 13.78 -1.39
N LEU A 63 -8.69 14.29 -0.16
CA LEU A 63 -7.47 14.48 0.65
C LEU A 63 -7.16 13.27 1.54
N ASN A 64 -8.04 12.27 1.58
CA ASN A 64 -7.76 11.06 2.33
C ASN A 64 -6.59 10.30 1.71
N PRO A 65 -5.53 10.01 2.49
CA PRO A 65 -4.34 9.36 1.97
C PRO A 65 -4.62 8.03 1.27
N ASP A 66 -5.57 7.24 1.75
CA ASP A 66 -5.93 5.96 1.14
C ASP A 66 -6.42 6.14 -0.30
N ASN A 67 -7.24 7.15 -0.55
CA ASN A 67 -7.72 7.46 -1.89
C ASN A 67 -6.64 8.11 -2.76
N PHE A 68 -5.91 9.07 -2.20
CA PHE A 68 -4.86 9.77 -2.92
C PHE A 68 -3.77 8.79 -3.38
N VAL A 69 -3.32 7.92 -2.50
CA VAL A 69 -2.23 6.97 -2.78
C VAL A 69 -2.67 5.86 -3.72
N VAL A 70 -3.85 5.29 -3.50
CA VAL A 70 -4.36 4.20 -4.36
C VAL A 70 -4.64 4.70 -5.78
N ASN A 71 -5.20 5.90 -5.91
CA ASN A 71 -5.66 6.41 -7.19
C ASN A 71 -4.61 7.26 -7.93
N VAL A 72 -3.72 7.94 -7.21
CA VAL A 72 -2.76 8.89 -7.80
C VAL A 72 -1.34 8.32 -7.83
N LEU A 73 -0.88 7.71 -6.75
CA LEU A 73 0.49 7.20 -6.65
C LEU A 73 0.64 5.73 -7.06
N GLY A 74 -0.46 4.96 -6.98
CA GLY A 74 -0.44 3.54 -7.36
C GLY A 74 0.68 2.75 -6.68
N PRO A 75 1.36 1.81 -7.39
CA PRO A 75 2.43 1.00 -6.82
C PRO A 75 3.68 1.81 -6.49
N ASP A 76 3.82 3.01 -7.01
CA ASP A 76 4.97 3.88 -6.75
C ASP A 76 5.01 4.34 -5.30
N VAL A 77 3.89 4.26 -4.55
CA VAL A 77 3.86 4.55 -3.12
C VAL A 77 4.96 3.83 -2.34
N MET A 78 5.32 2.62 -2.76
CA MET A 78 6.40 1.86 -2.14
C MET A 78 7.79 2.46 -2.39
N THR A 79 7.91 3.46 -3.25
CA THR A 79 9.19 4.08 -3.60
C THR A 79 9.46 5.38 -2.88
N TYR A 80 8.43 6.01 -2.33
CA TYR A 80 8.53 7.34 -1.74
C TYR A 80 9.20 7.30 -0.36
N SER A 81 10.10 8.23 -0.11
CA SER A 81 10.66 8.49 1.22
C SER A 81 9.84 9.53 1.98
N LYS A 82 9.11 10.37 1.26
CA LYS A 82 8.19 11.38 1.78
C LYS A 82 7.11 11.69 0.75
N VAL A 83 5.99 12.21 1.22
CA VAL A 83 4.95 12.80 0.36
C VAL A 83 5.12 14.31 0.42
N GLU A 84 5.29 14.93 -0.74
CA GLU A 84 5.30 16.39 -0.86
C GLU A 84 3.90 16.85 -1.25
N ILE A 85 3.40 17.81 -0.51
CA ILE A 85 2.07 18.40 -0.74
C ILE A 85 2.27 19.75 -1.42
N ASP A 86 1.40 20.04 -2.40
CA ASP A 86 1.41 21.33 -3.07
C ASP A 86 1.31 22.48 -2.05
N PRO A 87 2.19 23.48 -2.15
CA PRO A 87 2.21 24.62 -1.23
C PRO A 87 0.85 25.31 -1.04
N LYS A 88 0.03 25.40 -2.09
CA LYS A 88 -1.30 26.00 -2.00
C LYS A 88 -2.25 25.19 -1.12
N ILE A 89 -2.16 23.88 -1.14
CA ILE A 89 -2.92 23.00 -0.24
C ILE A 89 -2.41 23.18 1.20
N SER A 90 -1.08 23.19 1.36
CA SER A 90 -0.44 23.33 2.68
C SER A 90 -0.68 24.70 3.32
N GLU A 91 -0.94 25.76 2.55
CA GLU A 91 -1.35 27.08 3.06
C GLU A 91 -2.74 27.03 3.72
N ILE A 92 -3.66 26.19 3.18
CA ILE A 92 -5.03 26.07 3.69
C ILE A 92 -5.12 24.98 4.77
N VAL A 93 -4.38 23.88 4.60
CA VAL A 93 -4.35 22.74 5.52
C VAL A 93 -2.90 22.44 5.91
N PRO A 94 -2.30 23.20 6.83
CA PRO A 94 -0.88 23.07 7.20
C PRO A 94 -0.51 21.69 7.72
N ASP A 95 -1.41 21.06 8.46
CA ASP A 95 -1.16 19.77 9.13
C ASP A 95 -1.18 18.56 8.17
N LEU A 96 -1.62 18.77 6.93
CA LEU A 96 -1.78 17.68 5.96
C LEU A 96 -0.44 16.98 5.63
N SER A 97 0.65 17.73 5.63
CA SER A 97 1.99 17.18 5.39
C SER A 97 2.42 16.17 6.47
N ASP A 98 2.14 16.51 7.74
CA ASP A 98 2.43 15.62 8.88
C ASP A 98 1.54 14.39 8.86
N ILE A 99 0.25 14.57 8.57
CA ILE A 99 -0.72 13.47 8.40
C ILE A 99 -0.22 12.48 7.35
N TYR A 100 0.15 12.95 6.17
CA TYR A 100 0.64 12.08 5.10
C TYR A 100 1.95 11.38 5.44
N GLN A 101 2.84 12.06 6.16
CA GLN A 101 4.11 11.45 6.56
C GLN A 101 3.90 10.32 7.58
N ARG A 102 3.00 10.50 8.55
CA ARG A 102 2.65 9.47 9.54
C ARG A 102 1.92 8.29 8.91
N TRP A 103 1.11 8.55 7.89
CA TRP A 103 0.36 7.55 7.16
C TRP A 103 1.22 6.72 6.20
N LEU A 104 2.30 7.29 5.65
CA LEU A 104 3.11 6.67 4.60
C LEU A 104 3.68 5.30 5.00
N SER A 105 4.25 5.16 6.19
CA SER A 105 4.88 3.92 6.63
C SER A 105 3.89 2.76 6.78
N PRO A 106 2.74 2.91 7.47
CA PRO A 106 1.72 1.87 7.54
C PRO A 106 1.23 1.40 6.18
N ILE A 107 0.98 2.32 5.25
CA ILE A 107 0.49 1.96 3.92
C ILE A 107 1.55 1.25 3.07
N GLN A 108 2.81 1.66 3.19
CA GLN A 108 3.90 0.96 2.53
C GLN A 108 4.03 -0.48 3.03
N ASN A 109 3.92 -0.70 4.33
CA ASN A 109 3.95 -2.04 4.92
C ASN A 109 2.75 -2.88 4.45
N HIS A 110 1.56 -2.29 4.38
CA HIS A 110 0.38 -2.95 3.86
C HIS A 110 0.56 -3.38 2.39
N HIS A 111 1.03 -2.49 1.55
CA HIS A 111 1.31 -2.80 0.14
C HIS A 111 2.42 -3.86 -0.02
N ALA A 112 3.44 -3.82 0.82
CA ALA A 112 4.50 -4.84 0.80
C ALA A 112 3.96 -6.23 1.17
N ALA A 113 3.11 -6.32 2.19
CA ALA A 113 2.45 -7.56 2.57
C ALA A 113 1.54 -8.10 1.45
N PHE A 114 0.73 -7.24 0.85
CA PHE A 114 -0.11 -7.61 -0.29
C PHE A 114 0.70 -8.13 -1.48
N SER A 115 1.75 -7.40 -1.86
CA SER A 115 2.63 -7.80 -2.96
C SER A 115 3.30 -9.15 -2.69
N THR A 116 3.64 -9.43 -1.43
CA THR A 116 4.22 -10.71 -1.02
C THR A 116 3.21 -11.84 -1.15
N MET A 117 1.98 -11.66 -0.66
CA MET A 117 0.91 -12.66 -0.75
C MET A 117 0.54 -12.97 -2.20
N GLU A 118 0.34 -11.93 -3.02
CA GLU A 118 0.09 -12.07 -4.46
C GLU A 118 1.25 -12.77 -5.17
N GLY A 119 2.48 -12.43 -4.81
CA GLY A 119 3.68 -13.02 -5.37
C GLY A 119 3.85 -14.51 -5.03
N ILE A 120 3.55 -14.91 -3.78
CA ILE A 120 3.54 -16.32 -3.38
C ILE A 120 2.49 -17.09 -4.19
N ALA A 121 1.27 -16.55 -4.27
CA ALA A 121 0.19 -17.19 -5.03
C ALA A 121 0.58 -17.36 -6.51
N GLU A 122 1.10 -16.32 -7.13
CA GLU A 122 1.53 -16.35 -8.52
C GLU A 122 2.66 -17.35 -8.76
N PHE A 123 3.68 -17.34 -7.91
CA PHE A 123 4.79 -18.29 -8.00
C PHE A 123 4.32 -19.74 -7.92
N VAL A 124 3.42 -20.04 -6.97
CA VAL A 124 2.88 -21.39 -6.81
C VAL A 124 2.05 -21.81 -8.02
N VAL A 125 1.14 -20.95 -8.47
CA VAL A 125 0.28 -21.23 -9.63
C VAL A 125 1.12 -21.47 -10.89
N GLN A 126 2.08 -20.61 -11.17
CA GLN A 126 2.96 -20.74 -12.33
C GLN A 126 3.78 -22.03 -12.29
N ASN A 127 4.27 -22.44 -11.12
CA ASN A 127 5.04 -23.67 -11.00
C ASN A 127 4.17 -24.94 -11.11
N VAL A 128 2.90 -24.88 -10.65
CA VAL A 128 1.98 -26.01 -10.74
C VAL A 128 1.43 -26.19 -12.16
N LEU A 129 1.13 -25.07 -12.83
CA LEU A 129 0.48 -25.07 -14.15
C LEU A 129 1.46 -24.76 -15.31
N LYS A 130 2.76 -24.86 -15.07
CA LYS A 130 3.78 -24.51 -16.06
C LYS A 130 3.66 -25.25 -17.40
N ASP A 131 3.17 -26.49 -17.36
CA ASP A 131 3.02 -27.38 -18.51
C ASP A 131 1.56 -27.44 -19.03
N ASP A 132 0.67 -26.55 -18.56
CA ASP A 132 -0.72 -26.48 -18.97
C ASP A 132 -0.89 -25.44 -20.11
N ASP A 133 -1.33 -25.91 -21.27
CA ASP A 133 -1.46 -25.06 -22.47
C ASP A 133 -2.50 -23.95 -22.32
N ASP A 134 -3.61 -24.21 -21.65
CA ASP A 134 -4.65 -23.21 -21.41
C ASP A 134 -4.14 -22.12 -20.47
N PHE A 135 -3.35 -22.48 -19.47
CA PHE A 135 -2.70 -21.54 -18.59
C PHE A 135 -1.66 -20.69 -19.32
N GLN A 136 -0.87 -21.26 -20.23
CA GLN A 136 0.08 -20.51 -21.04
C GLN A 136 -0.63 -19.51 -21.98
N ASN A 137 -1.75 -19.90 -22.56
CA ASN A 137 -2.58 -19.03 -23.37
C ASN A 137 -3.17 -17.88 -22.51
N TYR A 138 -3.65 -18.18 -21.30
CA TYR A 138 -4.10 -17.16 -20.36
C TYR A 138 -2.98 -16.17 -20.00
N LEU A 139 -1.80 -16.65 -19.65
CA LEU A 139 -0.65 -15.78 -19.34
C LEU A 139 -0.31 -14.84 -20.50
N THR A 140 -0.28 -15.37 -21.73
CA THR A 140 -0.01 -14.59 -22.93
C THR A 140 -1.04 -13.49 -23.12
N THR A 141 -2.32 -13.80 -22.95
CA THR A 141 -3.42 -12.85 -23.05
C THR A 141 -3.34 -11.80 -21.95
N PHE A 142 -3.10 -12.23 -20.70
CA PHE A 142 -2.95 -11.33 -19.54
C PHE A 142 -1.77 -10.38 -19.70
N MET A 143 -0.63 -10.87 -20.22
CA MET A 143 0.54 -10.02 -20.47
C MET A 143 0.28 -8.95 -21.55
N GLY A 144 -0.66 -9.19 -22.46
CA GLY A 144 -1.09 -8.22 -23.46
C GLY A 144 -2.05 -7.14 -22.95
N THR A 145 -2.60 -7.28 -21.75
CA THR A 145 -3.54 -6.30 -21.17
C THR A 145 -2.83 -5.20 -20.40
N ASP A 146 -3.41 -4.00 -20.36
CA ASP A 146 -2.85 -2.86 -19.63
C ASP A 146 -3.32 -2.82 -18.16
N PHE A 147 -2.69 -3.65 -17.34
CA PHE A 147 -2.81 -3.64 -15.87
C PHE A 147 -1.45 -3.37 -15.23
N SER A 148 -0.76 -2.32 -15.68
CA SER A 148 0.65 -2.06 -15.38
C SER A 148 0.96 -2.02 -13.87
N SER A 149 0.17 -1.30 -13.08
CA SER A 149 0.40 -1.16 -11.64
C SER A 149 0.21 -2.48 -10.88
N TYR A 150 -0.84 -3.23 -11.21
CA TYR A 150 -1.09 -4.54 -10.64
C TYR A 150 0.01 -5.54 -10.99
N LYS A 151 0.45 -5.55 -12.26
CA LYS A 151 1.54 -6.41 -12.72
C LYS A 151 2.86 -6.12 -12.02
N VAL A 152 3.19 -4.84 -11.79
CA VAL A 152 4.43 -4.46 -11.10
C VAL A 152 4.46 -5.04 -9.69
N ARG A 153 3.42 -4.86 -8.89
CA ARG A 153 3.34 -5.41 -7.53
C ARG A 153 3.45 -6.94 -7.51
N LYS A 154 2.66 -7.58 -8.36
CA LYS A 154 2.63 -9.03 -8.50
C LYS A 154 3.99 -9.59 -8.91
N ASN A 155 4.66 -8.97 -9.87
CA ASN A 155 5.99 -9.38 -10.31
C ASN A 155 7.04 -9.20 -9.22
N MET A 156 7.04 -8.07 -8.50
CA MET A 156 7.98 -7.85 -7.39
C MET A 156 7.84 -8.92 -6.31
N GLY A 157 6.62 -9.24 -5.91
CA GLY A 157 6.35 -10.29 -4.94
C GLY A 157 6.75 -11.68 -5.44
N ARG A 158 6.48 -11.99 -6.72
CA ARG A 158 6.89 -13.26 -7.34
C ARG A 158 8.40 -13.39 -7.41
N ASP A 159 9.13 -12.37 -7.85
CA ASP A 159 10.58 -12.40 -8.00
C ASP A 159 11.27 -12.57 -6.64
N LEU A 160 10.76 -11.94 -5.59
CA LEU A 160 11.21 -12.19 -4.23
C LEU A 160 10.93 -13.64 -3.80
N THR A 161 9.71 -14.11 -4.03
CA THR A 161 9.30 -15.47 -3.66
C THR A 161 10.16 -16.52 -4.35
N GLU A 162 10.43 -16.35 -5.64
CA GLU A 162 11.29 -17.23 -6.41
C GLU A 162 12.72 -17.28 -5.82
N LYS A 163 13.32 -16.14 -5.53
CA LYS A 163 14.65 -16.09 -4.91
C LYS A 163 14.69 -16.74 -3.53
N VAL A 164 13.67 -16.49 -2.72
CA VAL A 164 13.56 -17.09 -1.38
C VAL A 164 13.36 -18.61 -1.50
N PHE A 165 12.51 -19.07 -2.42
CA PHE A 165 12.30 -20.49 -2.66
C PHE A 165 13.57 -21.18 -3.18
N ASN A 166 14.30 -20.56 -4.09
CA ASN A 166 15.55 -21.11 -4.62
C ASN A 166 16.62 -21.27 -3.53
N LYS A 167 16.63 -20.39 -2.53
CA LYS A 167 17.59 -20.45 -1.42
C LYS A 167 17.16 -21.40 -0.30
N PHE A 168 15.87 -21.40 0.06
CA PHE A 168 15.38 -22.06 1.27
C PHE A 168 14.35 -23.18 1.00
N GLY A 169 13.98 -23.41 -0.25
CA GLY A 169 12.94 -24.36 -0.62
C GLY A 169 11.57 -23.98 -0.03
N LYS A 170 10.77 -25.00 0.31
CA LYS A 170 9.42 -24.78 0.88
C LYS A 170 9.42 -24.01 2.21
N THR A 171 10.50 -24.09 2.98
CA THR A 171 10.64 -23.34 4.23
C THR A 171 10.65 -21.82 3.98
N GLY A 172 11.09 -21.40 2.79
CA GLY A 172 11.10 -20.01 2.38
C GLY A 172 9.72 -19.33 2.41
N PHE A 173 8.65 -20.06 2.11
CA PHE A 173 7.29 -19.52 2.22
C PHE A 173 6.94 -19.13 3.66
N ARG A 174 7.37 -19.96 4.61
CA ARG A 174 7.16 -19.67 6.03
C ARG A 174 7.91 -18.41 6.46
N PHE A 175 9.14 -18.22 5.98
CA PHE A 175 9.90 -17.01 6.26
C PHE A 175 9.22 -15.76 5.73
N LEU A 176 8.64 -15.82 4.52
CA LEU A 176 7.90 -14.69 3.95
C LEU A 176 6.64 -14.33 4.74
N ILE A 177 6.01 -15.32 5.40
CA ILE A 177 4.82 -15.12 6.23
C ILE A 177 5.18 -14.67 7.64
N ASP A 178 6.16 -15.32 8.27
CA ASP A 178 6.55 -15.07 9.66
C ASP A 178 7.39 -13.78 9.81
N SER A 179 8.09 -13.39 8.76
CA SER A 179 8.94 -12.19 8.71
C SER A 179 8.79 -11.48 7.35
N PRO A 180 7.64 -10.85 7.10
CA PRO A 180 7.33 -10.28 5.80
C PRO A 180 8.38 -9.24 5.37
N PRO A 181 8.62 -9.10 4.05
CA PRO A 181 9.54 -8.11 3.51
C PRO A 181 8.98 -6.69 3.64
N GLY A 182 9.87 -5.72 3.77
CA GLY A 182 9.54 -4.33 3.56
C GLY A 182 9.62 -3.94 2.07
N THR A 183 9.24 -2.69 1.78
CA THR A 183 9.22 -2.18 0.40
C THR A 183 10.58 -2.19 -0.29
N ARG A 184 11.66 -1.94 0.46
CA ARG A 184 13.02 -1.98 -0.08
C ARG A 184 13.43 -3.38 -0.51
N GLU A 185 13.01 -4.39 0.24
CA GLU A 185 13.33 -5.78 -0.01
C GLU A 185 12.51 -6.39 -1.14
N LEU A 186 11.29 -5.89 -1.36
CA LEU A 186 10.52 -6.24 -2.56
C LEU A 186 11.21 -5.73 -3.82
N LYS A 187 11.85 -4.54 -3.77
CA LYS A 187 12.59 -3.98 -4.90
C LYS A 187 13.95 -4.65 -5.09
N ASP A 188 14.61 -4.98 -3.99
CA ASP A 188 15.90 -5.67 -3.98
C ASP A 188 15.80 -6.91 -3.07
N PRO A 189 15.35 -8.04 -3.63
CA PRO A 189 15.20 -9.29 -2.89
C PRO A 189 16.47 -9.77 -2.20
N ASP A 190 17.65 -9.36 -2.68
CA ASP A 190 18.92 -9.76 -2.07
C ASP A 190 19.12 -9.13 -0.69
N LEU A 191 18.42 -8.02 -0.39
CA LEU A 191 18.37 -7.45 0.97
C LEU A 191 17.62 -8.39 1.92
N TYR A 192 16.49 -8.93 1.50
CA TYR A 192 15.73 -9.91 2.29
C TYR A 192 16.54 -11.16 2.58
N LEU A 193 17.26 -11.67 1.58
CA LEU A 193 18.11 -12.86 1.72
C LEU A 193 19.32 -12.67 2.65
N LYS A 194 19.66 -11.43 3.02
CA LYS A 194 20.70 -11.09 4.00
C LYS A 194 20.20 -11.12 5.45
N ARG A 195 18.88 -11.16 5.67
CA ARG A 195 18.33 -11.28 7.02
C ARG A 195 18.76 -12.60 7.65
N ASP A 196 18.97 -12.59 8.97
CA ASP A 196 19.06 -13.83 9.75
C ASP A 196 17.66 -14.38 10.00
N LEU A 197 17.19 -15.22 9.10
CA LEU A 197 15.86 -15.84 9.15
C LEU A 197 15.84 -17.11 10.02
N SER A 198 17.00 -17.53 10.54
CA SER A 198 17.14 -18.77 11.34
C SER A 198 16.55 -18.64 12.76
N THR A 199 16.40 -17.40 13.27
CA THR A 199 15.94 -17.15 14.62
C THR A 199 14.43 -17.29 14.80
N GLY A 200 13.63 -17.26 13.73
CA GLY A 200 12.17 -17.45 13.77
C GLY A 200 11.71 -18.91 13.90
N SER A 201 12.63 -19.88 13.79
CA SER A 201 12.29 -21.32 13.76
C SER A 201 12.43 -22.06 15.07
N LYS A 202 12.67 -21.38 16.21
CA LYS A 202 13.03 -22.04 17.46
C LYS A 202 11.89 -22.47 18.39
N ASP A 203 10.64 -22.15 18.09
CA ASP A 203 9.53 -22.36 19.05
C ASP A 203 8.41 -23.30 18.56
N ILE A 204 8.66 -24.28 17.68
CA ILE A 204 7.69 -25.37 17.44
C ILE A 204 8.45 -26.69 17.29
N GLN A 205 8.70 -27.34 18.42
CA GLN A 205 8.79 -28.80 18.53
C GLN A 205 7.53 -29.32 19.21
#